data_2bf75eb3b3983b0b49576d9c9f53ea6f
#
_entry.id   2bf75eb3b3983b0b49576d9c9f53ea6f
#
_cell.length_a   1.000
_cell.length_b   1.000
_cell.length_c   1.000
_cell.angle_alpha   90.00
_cell.angle_beta   90.00
_cell.angle_gamma   90.00
#
_symmetry.space_group_name_H-M   'P 1'
#
loop_
_entity.id
_entity.type
_entity.pdbx_description
1 polymer ?
#
loop_
_entity_poly.entity_id
_entity_poly.type
_entity_poly.pdbx_seq_one_letter_code
_entity_poly.pdbx_strand_id
1 'polypeptide(L)'
;ISAAALAFAVAAPAQASEALAKKYNCTACHAIKGAKTVGPTYADVEKKYAGQKDIAAKLAEKVKKGGTGVWGQVPMPPNASVPDADVSALVKWILSIK
;
A
#
# COMPACT_ATOMS: atom_id res chain seq x y z
N ILE A 1 -15.15 27.59 27.99
CA ILE A 1 -15.05 27.35 27.79
C ILE A 1 -14.41 26.55 27.14
N SER A 2 -14.08 26.07 26.94
CA SER A 2 -13.48 25.36 26.52
C SER A 2 -13.52 24.62 25.59
N ALA A 3 -13.25 24.82 24.88
CA ALA A 3 -13.28 24.32 23.97
C ALA A 3 -12.63 23.32 23.62
N ALA A 4 -12.78 22.58 23.62
CA ALA A 4 -12.28 21.53 23.42
C ALA A 4 -11.89 21.18 22.29
N ALA A 5 -11.08 21.42 21.96
CA ALA A 5 -10.62 21.09 20.96
C ALA A 5 -10.59 19.84 20.52
N LEU A 6 -11.02 19.48 19.87
CA LEU A 6 -11.01 18.38 19.44
C LEU A 6 -10.28 17.95 18.54
N ALA A 7 -9.46 17.80 18.62
CA ALA A 7 -8.69 17.34 17.90
C ALA A 7 -8.89 16.13 17.35
N PHE A 8 -9.06 15.99 16.34
CA PHE A 8 -9.14 14.86 15.89
C PHE A 8 -8.19 14.39 15.28
N ALA A 9 -7.56 13.87 15.64
CA ALA A 9 -6.77 13.05 15.31
C ALA A 9 -7.11 12.28 14.28
N VAL A 10 -6.69 12.51 13.30
CA VAL A 10 -6.93 11.71 12.44
C VAL A 10 -6.06 10.64 12.53
N ALA A 11 -6.44 9.63 12.66
CA ALA A 11 -5.80 8.49 12.77
C ALA A 11 -4.67 8.35 11.96
N ALA A 12 -3.70 7.94 12.44
CA ALA A 12 -2.60 7.68 11.72
C ALA A 12 -2.93 6.72 10.71
N PRO A 13 -3.02 7.14 9.61
CA PRO A 13 -3.34 6.26 8.54
C PRO A 13 -2.35 5.16 8.35
N ALA A 14 -1.13 5.36 8.79
CA ALA A 14 -0.14 4.34 8.63
C ALA A 14 -0.54 3.05 9.28
N GLN A 15 -1.04 3.16 10.52
CA GLN A 15 -1.39 1.95 11.18
C GLN A 15 -2.63 1.35 10.61
N ALA A 16 -3.61 2.15 10.23
CA ALA A 16 -4.83 1.65 9.64
C ALA A 16 -4.54 0.93 8.32
N SER A 17 -3.59 1.44 7.54
CA SER A 17 -3.29 0.82 6.26
C SER A 17 -2.46 -0.45 6.39
N GLU A 18 -1.64 -0.55 7.41
CA GLU A 18 -0.99 -1.82 7.69
C GLU A 18 -2.02 -2.88 8.06
N ALA A 19 -3.02 -2.50 8.85
CA ALA A 19 -4.09 -3.43 9.18
C ALA A 19 -4.84 -3.89 7.94
N LEU A 20 -5.07 -2.99 6.99
CA LEU A 20 -5.69 -3.36 5.73
C LEU A 20 -4.82 -4.34 4.94
N ALA A 21 -3.52 -4.12 4.91
CA ALA A 21 -2.62 -5.03 4.23
C ALA A 21 -2.70 -6.43 4.83
N LYS A 22 -2.77 -6.52 6.13
CA LYS A 22 -2.91 -7.81 6.80
C LYS A 22 -4.27 -8.43 6.52
N LYS A 23 -5.31 -7.62 6.54
CA LYS A 23 -6.66 -8.10 6.31
C LYS A 23 -6.80 -8.76 4.96
N TYR A 24 -6.17 -8.20 3.94
CA TYR A 24 -6.27 -8.71 2.59
C TYR A 24 -5.09 -9.61 2.20
N ASN A 25 -4.29 -10.01 3.18
CA ASN A 25 -3.17 -10.95 2.98
C ASN A 25 -2.05 -10.42 2.09
N CYS A 26 -1.95 -9.12 1.94
CA CYS A 26 -0.87 -8.55 1.15
C CYS A 26 0.48 -8.85 1.77
N THR A 27 0.53 -8.92 3.10
CA THR A 27 1.79 -9.15 3.80
C THR A 27 2.28 -10.59 3.68
N ALA A 28 1.50 -11.48 3.09
CA ALA A 28 1.99 -12.83 2.80
C ALA A 28 3.13 -12.80 1.78
N CYS A 29 3.11 -11.82 0.88
CA CYS A 29 4.11 -11.72 -0.17
C CYS A 29 4.93 -10.44 -0.09
N HIS A 30 4.48 -9.43 0.62
CA HIS A 30 5.16 -8.14 0.70
C HIS A 30 5.52 -7.81 2.13
N ALA A 31 6.78 -7.83 2.43
CA ALA A 31 7.25 -7.29 3.71
C ALA A 31 7.17 -5.77 3.63
N ILE A 32 7.06 -5.11 4.77
CA ILE A 32 7.03 -3.66 4.79
C ILE A 32 8.41 -3.09 4.50
N LYS A 33 9.41 -3.59 5.16
CA LYS A 33 10.80 -3.19 4.99
C LYS A 33 11.69 -4.39 5.16
N GLY A 34 12.95 -4.24 4.86
CA GLY A 34 13.94 -5.26 5.10
C GLY A 34 14.13 -6.16 3.92
N ALA A 35 14.16 -7.46 4.17
CA ALA A 35 14.46 -8.40 3.11
C ALA A 35 13.22 -8.69 2.27
N LYS A 36 13.44 -8.74 0.99
CA LYS A 36 12.38 -9.14 0.06
C LYS A 36 11.95 -10.56 0.32
N THR A 37 10.67 -10.81 0.24
CA THR A 37 10.16 -12.17 0.29
C THR A 37 9.71 -12.58 -1.11
N VAL A 38 8.43 -12.80 -1.33
CA VAL A 38 7.93 -13.17 -2.66
C VAL A 38 7.89 -11.95 -3.56
N GLY A 39 7.29 -10.87 -3.10
CA GLY A 39 7.23 -9.63 -3.85
C GLY A 39 8.16 -8.59 -3.25
N PRO A 40 8.26 -7.42 -3.85
CA PRO A 40 9.12 -6.36 -3.30
C PRO A 40 8.58 -5.87 -1.96
N THR A 41 9.49 -5.35 -1.12
CA THR A 41 9.02 -4.71 0.10
C THR A 41 8.27 -3.44 -0.28
N TYR A 42 7.38 -3.00 0.60
CA TYR A 42 6.69 -1.75 0.36
C TYR A 42 7.65 -0.56 0.37
N ALA A 43 8.71 -0.64 1.17
CA ALA A 43 9.74 0.41 1.14
C ALA A 43 10.42 0.48 -0.23
N ASP A 44 10.67 -0.67 -0.86
CA ASP A 44 11.26 -0.68 -2.20
C ASP A 44 10.29 -0.12 -3.23
N VAL A 45 9.02 -0.39 -3.09
CA VAL A 45 8.00 0.16 -3.99
C VAL A 45 7.99 1.68 -3.87
N GLU A 46 7.99 2.19 -2.65
CA GLU A 46 8.02 3.63 -2.44
C GLU A 46 9.27 4.24 -3.09
N LYS A 47 10.41 3.61 -2.87
CA LYS A 47 11.66 4.13 -3.39
C LYS A 47 11.66 4.17 -4.92
N LYS A 48 11.14 3.14 -5.54
CA LYS A 48 11.12 3.09 -7.01
C LYS A 48 10.22 4.17 -7.60
N TYR A 49 9.12 4.46 -6.97
CA TYR A 49 8.10 5.32 -7.55
C TYR A 49 8.01 6.71 -6.93
N ALA A 50 8.89 7.02 -5.99
CA ALA A 50 8.85 8.32 -5.32
C ALA A 50 8.93 9.44 -6.36
N GLY A 51 8.09 10.44 -6.20
CA GLY A 51 8.11 11.60 -7.05
C GLY A 51 7.41 11.46 -8.39
N GLN A 52 6.91 10.27 -8.71
CA GLN A 52 6.21 10.11 -9.98
C GLN A 52 4.76 10.54 -9.84
N LYS A 53 4.31 11.38 -10.76
CA LYS A 53 2.91 11.79 -10.75
C LYS A 53 2.05 10.66 -11.22
N ASP A 54 0.85 10.64 -10.74
CA ASP A 54 -0.14 9.64 -11.16
C ASP A 54 0.23 8.20 -10.84
N ILE A 55 1.29 8.00 -10.09
CA ILE A 55 1.70 6.64 -9.79
C ILE A 55 0.70 5.96 -8.86
N ALA A 56 0.04 6.73 -8.00
CA ALA A 56 -0.93 6.13 -7.07
C ALA A 56 -2.06 5.42 -7.84
N ALA A 57 -2.58 6.04 -8.89
CA ALA A 57 -3.64 5.42 -9.66
C ALA A 57 -3.14 4.19 -10.40
N LYS A 58 -1.92 4.24 -10.91
CA LYS A 58 -1.34 3.10 -11.60
C LYS A 58 -1.09 1.93 -10.67
N LEU A 59 -0.62 2.21 -9.46
CA LEU A 59 -0.40 1.15 -8.49
C LEU A 59 -1.71 0.57 -7.98
N ALA A 60 -2.74 1.41 -7.83
CA ALA A 60 -4.04 0.90 -7.45
C ALA A 60 -4.58 -0.07 -8.51
N GLU A 61 -4.41 0.27 -9.77
CA GLU A 61 -4.80 -0.62 -10.84
C GLU A 61 -4.00 -1.92 -10.81
N LYS A 62 -2.70 -1.82 -10.55
CA LYS A 62 -1.85 -3.00 -10.45
C LYS A 62 -2.30 -3.93 -9.32
N VAL A 63 -2.69 -3.38 -8.19
CA VAL A 63 -3.18 -4.20 -7.09
C VAL A 63 -4.47 -4.92 -7.49
N LYS A 64 -5.37 -4.23 -8.15
CA LYS A 64 -6.64 -4.83 -8.54
C LYS A 64 -6.47 -5.89 -9.63
N LYS A 65 -5.62 -5.64 -10.59
CA LYS A 65 -5.47 -6.52 -11.75
C LYS A 65 -4.32 -7.49 -11.65
N GLY A 66 -3.38 -7.23 -10.77
CA GLY A 66 -2.19 -8.05 -10.66
C GLY A 66 -1.24 -7.81 -11.81
N GLY A 67 -0.27 -8.67 -11.94
CA GLY A 67 0.68 -8.56 -13.03
C GLY A 67 2.00 -9.21 -12.70
N THR A 68 2.93 -9.11 -13.63
CA THR A 68 4.24 -9.69 -13.48
C THR A 68 5.23 -8.90 -14.33
N GLY A 69 6.50 -9.10 -14.10
CA GLY A 69 7.56 -8.55 -14.95
C GLY A 69 8.25 -7.31 -14.41
N VAL A 70 7.57 -6.47 -13.67
CA VAL A 70 8.20 -5.25 -13.17
C VAL A 70 9.21 -5.58 -12.07
N TRP A 71 8.88 -6.53 -11.23
CA TRP A 71 9.73 -6.92 -10.10
C TRP A 71 10.21 -8.35 -10.21
N GLY A 72 10.16 -8.94 -11.38
CA GLY A 72 10.56 -10.31 -11.60
C GLY A 72 9.44 -11.12 -12.20
N GLN A 73 9.62 -12.43 -12.19
CA GLN A 73 8.71 -13.28 -12.93
C GLN A 73 7.57 -13.86 -12.09
N VAL A 74 7.66 -13.76 -10.77
CA VAL A 74 6.59 -14.28 -9.94
C VAL A 74 5.38 -13.36 -10.08
N PRO A 75 4.24 -13.87 -10.52
CA PRO A 75 3.11 -12.99 -10.74
C PRO A 75 2.44 -12.58 -9.44
N MET A 76 1.96 -11.36 -9.40
CA MET A 76 1.10 -10.91 -8.33
C MET A 76 -0.33 -11.21 -8.74
N PRO A 77 -1.07 -11.98 -7.95
CA PRO A 77 -2.45 -12.28 -8.33
C PRO A 77 -3.35 -11.05 -8.24
N PRO A 78 -4.42 -11.03 -8.99
CA PRO A 78 -5.34 -9.90 -8.92
C PRO A 78 -6.10 -9.87 -7.60
N ASN A 79 -6.37 -8.68 -7.12
CA ASN A 79 -7.12 -8.48 -5.88
C ASN A 79 -8.42 -7.75 -6.20
N ALA A 80 -9.16 -8.28 -7.14
CA ALA A 80 -10.35 -7.60 -7.66
C ALA A 80 -11.44 -7.38 -6.62
N SER A 81 -11.46 -8.22 -5.59
CA SER A 81 -12.50 -8.09 -4.57
C SER A 81 -12.20 -7.07 -3.48
N VAL A 82 -11.01 -6.53 -3.45
CA VAL A 82 -10.68 -5.49 -2.45
C VAL A 82 -11.37 -4.19 -2.88
N PRO A 83 -12.13 -3.55 -2.00
CA PRO A 83 -12.82 -2.31 -2.38
C PRO A 83 -11.84 -1.23 -2.83
N ASP A 84 -12.25 -0.43 -3.79
CA ASP A 84 -11.39 0.61 -4.35
C ASP A 84 -10.90 1.59 -3.28
N ALA A 85 -11.73 1.93 -2.32
CA ALA A 85 -11.32 2.84 -1.25
C ALA A 85 -10.18 2.24 -0.43
N ASP A 86 -10.23 0.94 -0.18
CA ASP A 86 -9.17 0.27 0.57
C ASP A 86 -7.90 0.14 -0.25
N VAL A 87 -8.02 -0.12 -1.54
CA VAL A 87 -6.85 -0.16 -2.42
C VAL A 87 -6.18 1.22 -2.43
N SER A 88 -6.97 2.27 -2.54
CA SER A 88 -6.43 3.62 -2.53
C SER A 88 -5.71 3.94 -1.22
N ALA A 89 -6.30 3.55 -0.10
CA ALA A 89 -5.67 3.77 1.20
C ALA A 89 -4.36 2.98 1.32
N LEU A 90 -4.35 1.74 0.84
CA LEU A 90 -3.14 0.92 0.86
C LEU A 90 -2.04 1.55 0.03
N VAL A 91 -2.35 1.99 -1.17
CA VAL A 91 -1.34 2.57 -2.06
C VAL A 91 -0.78 3.85 -1.46
N LYS A 92 -1.62 4.71 -0.91
CA LYS A 92 -1.13 5.93 -0.27
C LYS A 92 -0.21 5.63 0.90
N TRP A 93 -0.56 4.64 1.68
CA TRP A 93 0.29 4.23 2.78
C TRP A 93 1.63 3.70 2.28
N ILE A 94 1.61 2.84 1.27
CA ILE A 94 2.84 2.28 0.71
C ILE A 94 3.75 3.40 0.23
N LEU A 95 3.19 4.38 -0.45
CA LEU A 95 4.00 5.49 -0.99
C LEU A 95 4.49 6.43 0.11
N SER A 96 4.04 6.28 1.33
CA SER A 96 4.50 7.08 2.46
C SER A 96 5.58 6.38 3.28
N ILE A 97 5.91 5.14 2.99
CA ILE A 97 6.90 4.38 3.77
C ILE A 97 8.29 4.86 3.42
N LYS A 98 9.10 5.09 4.43
CA LYS A 98 10.46 5.58 4.21
C LYS A 98 11.52 4.60 4.65
#